data_83cce75b097f85e37eca0aff834e7839
#
_entry.id   83cce75b097f85e37eca0aff834e7839
#
_cell.length_a   1.000
_cell.length_b   1.000
_cell.length_c   1.000
_cell.angle_alpha   90.00
_cell.angle_beta   90.00
_cell.angle_gamma   90.00
#
_symmetry.space_group_name_H-M   'P 1'
#
loop_
_entity.id
_entity.type
_entity.pdbx_description
1 polymer ?
#
loop_
_entity_poly.entity_id
_entity_poly.type
_entity_poly.pdbx_seq_one_letter_code
_entity_poly.pdbx_strand_id
1 'polypeptide(L)'
;ISYSGAPFTETKDSAMAPEAPTVSGGAVITWSVSPSLPAGLELSQTTGVITGTPTVVSSTATYTISATNSGGIGTTTVEITVNDIPPTNVVFTPSTLTLTKGELMTSVLPTSAGGTVTSWTVNPPLPTGLTIDAVTGEISGTPTSVTPNAVYTVTATNSGGSLSVTLDIEVNEAPPSEITYTPDSFILTIGTAMTSSVTPTVLGDPATSWSISPSLPTGISFGTNNGTIWGTPTIISGSTTYTVTAINNGGIGTATITMQVNDIPPTSITYSSSS
;
A
#
# COMPACT_ATOMS: atom_id res chain seq x y z
N ILE A 1 20.70 30.91 -42.25
CA ILE A 1 19.45 30.90 -41.43
C ILE A 1 19.76 30.21 -40.14
N SER A 2 19.32 30.77 -39.04
CA SER A 2 19.40 30.14 -37.70
C SER A 2 18.23 30.63 -36.82
N TYR A 3 17.86 29.76 -35.86
CA TYR A 3 16.97 30.09 -34.77
C TYR A 3 17.76 30.03 -33.47
N SER A 4 17.86 31.14 -32.76
CA SER A 4 18.74 31.28 -31.59
C SER A 4 18.26 30.50 -30.37
N GLY A 5 16.96 30.22 -30.31
CA GLY A 5 16.35 29.44 -29.21
C GLY A 5 16.36 27.91 -29.38
N ALA A 6 16.75 27.40 -30.57
CA ALA A 6 16.74 25.96 -30.80
C ALA A 6 17.82 25.23 -29.99
N PRO A 7 17.56 24.00 -29.48
CA PRO A 7 16.31 23.21 -29.59
C PRO A 7 15.16 23.76 -28.77
N PHE A 8 13.91 23.59 -29.26
CA PHE A 8 12.70 24.05 -28.58
C PHE A 8 12.10 22.91 -27.75
N THR A 9 11.78 23.22 -26.48
CA THR A 9 11.08 22.29 -25.59
C THR A 9 9.79 22.99 -25.12
N GLU A 10 8.69 22.53 -25.65
CA GLU A 10 7.38 23.13 -25.43
C GLU A 10 6.52 22.25 -24.53
N THR A 11 5.51 22.83 -23.93
CA THR A 11 4.51 22.12 -23.13
C THR A 11 3.18 22.11 -23.87
N LYS A 12 2.55 20.95 -23.98
CA LYS A 12 1.21 20.80 -24.53
C LYS A 12 0.24 21.79 -23.89
N ASP A 13 -0.64 22.37 -24.71
CA ASP A 13 -1.67 23.33 -24.35
C ASP A 13 -1.12 24.68 -23.77
N SER A 14 0.21 24.90 -23.86
CA SER A 14 0.85 26.18 -23.52
C SER A 14 1.32 26.91 -24.80
N ALA A 15 1.04 28.19 -24.90
CA ALA A 15 1.46 28.96 -26.07
C ALA A 15 2.99 29.09 -26.11
N MET A 16 3.58 28.72 -27.24
CA MET A 16 4.99 28.95 -27.55
C MET A 16 5.30 30.44 -27.72
N ALA A 17 6.41 30.88 -27.17
CA ALA A 17 6.90 32.23 -27.49
C ALA A 17 7.25 32.26 -28.99
N PRO A 18 6.89 33.37 -29.72
CA PRO A 18 7.23 33.47 -31.14
C PRO A 18 8.74 33.44 -31.37
N GLU A 19 9.21 32.47 -32.15
CA GLU A 19 10.62 32.29 -32.49
C GLU A 19 10.91 32.77 -33.92
N ALA A 20 11.68 33.86 -34.04
CA ALA A 20 12.03 34.46 -35.31
C ALA A 20 13.41 33.98 -35.81
N PRO A 21 13.57 33.69 -37.12
CA PRO A 21 14.86 33.34 -37.69
C PRO A 21 15.77 34.55 -37.82
N THR A 22 17.07 34.33 -37.68
CA THR A 22 18.10 35.24 -38.16
C THR A 22 18.52 34.81 -39.56
N VAL A 23 18.52 35.76 -40.51
CA VAL A 23 18.86 35.50 -41.91
C VAL A 23 20.05 36.34 -42.30
N SER A 24 20.99 35.77 -43.04
CA SER A 24 22.06 36.48 -43.74
C SER A 24 21.93 36.25 -45.25
N GLY A 25 22.18 37.28 -46.06
CA GLY A 25 22.05 37.23 -47.53
C GLY A 25 20.84 38.03 -48.05
N GLY A 26 20.27 37.60 -49.19
CA GLY A 26 19.17 38.28 -49.84
C GLY A 26 17.84 38.10 -49.11
N ALA A 27 16.89 39.03 -49.36
CA ALA A 27 15.55 38.94 -48.75
C ALA A 27 14.84 37.64 -49.11
N VAL A 28 14.23 36.97 -48.13
CA VAL A 28 13.48 35.73 -48.30
C VAL A 28 12.10 36.05 -48.85
N ILE A 29 11.64 35.30 -49.84
CA ILE A 29 10.31 35.45 -50.47
C ILE A 29 9.31 34.48 -49.82
N THR A 30 9.74 33.23 -49.51
CA THR A 30 8.83 32.26 -48.92
C THR A 30 9.58 31.29 -48.01
N TRP A 31 8.88 30.80 -47.00
CA TRP A 31 9.35 29.82 -46.02
C TRP A 31 8.54 28.53 -46.10
N SER A 32 9.18 27.44 -45.84
CA SER A 32 8.53 26.14 -45.72
C SER A 32 9.23 25.26 -44.68
N VAL A 33 8.58 24.22 -44.18
CA VAL A 33 9.11 23.28 -43.22
C VAL A 33 8.78 21.85 -43.63
N SER A 34 9.72 20.93 -43.40
CA SER A 34 9.54 19.51 -43.64
C SER A 34 10.28 18.70 -42.57
N PRO A 35 9.63 17.67 -41.95
CA PRO A 35 8.17 17.40 -41.99
C PRO A 35 7.32 18.52 -41.41
N SER A 36 5.99 18.32 -41.37
CA SER A 36 5.06 19.30 -40.73
C SER A 36 5.42 19.43 -39.25
N LEU A 37 5.35 20.63 -38.70
CA LEU A 37 5.52 20.92 -37.27
C LEU A 37 4.52 20.11 -36.42
N PRO A 38 4.79 19.92 -35.12
CA PRO A 38 3.82 19.36 -34.18
C PRO A 38 2.46 20.06 -34.27
N ALA A 39 1.38 19.30 -34.12
CA ALA A 39 0.02 19.84 -34.21
C ALA A 39 -0.18 21.02 -33.26
N GLY A 40 -0.68 22.13 -33.82
CA GLY A 40 -0.87 23.39 -33.10
C GLY A 40 0.28 24.40 -33.23
N LEU A 41 1.45 24.00 -33.77
CA LEU A 41 2.53 24.87 -34.13
C LEU A 41 2.50 25.19 -35.63
N GLU A 42 2.85 26.43 -36.00
CA GLU A 42 2.84 26.91 -37.38
C GLU A 42 4.12 27.66 -37.70
N LEU A 43 4.58 27.53 -38.96
CA LEU A 43 5.61 28.36 -39.53
C LEU A 43 4.97 29.43 -40.43
N SER A 44 5.22 30.69 -40.16
CA SER A 44 4.81 31.78 -41.04
C SER A 44 5.54 31.68 -42.40
N GLN A 45 4.80 31.47 -43.46
CA GLN A 45 5.35 31.38 -44.82
C GLN A 45 5.96 32.71 -45.34
N THR A 46 5.69 33.83 -44.68
CA THR A 46 6.19 35.16 -45.05
C THR A 46 7.35 35.63 -44.18
N THR A 47 7.35 35.30 -42.89
CA THR A 47 8.35 35.82 -41.94
C THR A 47 9.29 34.73 -41.42
N GLY A 48 8.95 33.43 -41.57
CA GLY A 48 9.69 32.34 -40.99
C GLY A 48 9.56 32.20 -39.49
N VAL A 49 8.64 32.97 -38.86
CA VAL A 49 8.40 32.85 -37.41
C VAL A 49 7.67 31.52 -37.09
N ILE A 50 8.16 30.80 -36.10
CA ILE A 50 7.49 29.64 -35.54
C ILE A 50 6.67 30.11 -34.32
N THR A 51 5.39 29.73 -34.26
CA THR A 51 4.47 30.14 -33.21
C THR A 51 3.33 29.14 -33.08
N GLY A 52 2.51 29.24 -32.04
CA GLY A 52 1.31 28.44 -31.85
C GLY A 52 1.22 27.86 -30.45
N THR A 53 0.24 26.96 -30.28
CA THR A 53 0.03 26.21 -29.05
C THR A 53 0.00 24.73 -29.39
N PRO A 54 1.01 23.94 -29.02
CA PRO A 54 1.04 22.52 -29.37
C PRO A 54 -0.09 21.79 -28.64
N THR A 55 -0.81 20.92 -29.35
CA THR A 55 -1.99 20.21 -28.81
C THR A 55 -1.74 18.72 -28.56
N VAL A 56 -0.58 18.20 -28.99
CA VAL A 56 -0.23 16.78 -28.90
C VAL A 56 1.21 16.66 -28.40
N VAL A 57 1.42 15.77 -27.43
CA VAL A 57 2.76 15.37 -26.95
C VAL A 57 3.55 14.72 -28.09
N SER A 58 4.81 15.11 -28.28
CA SER A 58 5.69 14.50 -29.26
C SER A 58 7.12 14.39 -28.73
N SER A 59 7.77 13.27 -29.04
CA SER A 59 9.20 13.12 -28.80
C SER A 59 10.01 14.10 -29.67
N THR A 60 11.25 14.37 -29.27
CA THR A 60 12.17 15.19 -30.03
C THR A 60 12.24 14.74 -31.48
N ALA A 61 11.98 15.69 -32.38
CA ALA A 61 12.08 15.45 -33.83
C ALA A 61 12.75 16.63 -34.49
N THR A 62 13.44 16.37 -35.60
CA THR A 62 14.17 17.37 -36.40
C THR A 62 13.30 17.84 -37.55
N TYR A 63 13.20 19.15 -37.72
CA TYR A 63 12.43 19.84 -38.76
C TYR A 63 13.40 20.65 -39.61
N THR A 64 13.36 20.47 -40.93
CA THR A 64 14.12 21.26 -41.85
C THR A 64 13.30 22.47 -42.31
N ILE A 65 13.81 23.65 -42.02
CA ILE A 65 13.20 24.89 -42.43
C ILE A 65 13.95 25.43 -43.65
N SER A 66 13.23 25.77 -44.70
CA SER A 66 13.73 26.27 -45.95
C SER A 66 13.26 27.69 -46.19
N ALA A 67 14.18 28.56 -46.56
CA ALA A 67 13.95 29.93 -47.00
C ALA A 67 14.33 30.06 -48.46
N THR A 68 13.44 30.54 -49.30
CA THR A 68 13.60 30.64 -50.76
C THR A 68 13.50 32.04 -51.24
N ASN A 69 14.38 32.42 -52.17
CA ASN A 69 14.30 33.64 -52.98
C ASN A 69 14.71 33.36 -54.43
N SER A 70 14.81 34.37 -55.27
CA SER A 70 15.23 34.19 -56.68
C SER A 70 16.68 33.71 -56.86
N GLY A 71 17.49 33.80 -55.82
CA GLY A 71 18.91 33.33 -55.84
C GLY A 71 19.05 31.86 -55.43
N GLY A 72 17.99 31.23 -54.85
CA GLY A 72 18.04 29.83 -54.42
C GLY A 72 17.34 29.56 -53.06
N ILE A 73 17.72 28.43 -52.47
CA ILE A 73 17.14 27.93 -51.19
C ILE A 73 18.28 27.83 -50.16
N GLY A 74 18.04 28.46 -48.98
CA GLY A 74 18.84 28.22 -47.78
C GLY A 74 18.04 27.39 -46.79
N THR A 75 18.73 26.49 -46.08
CA THR A 75 18.11 25.57 -45.11
C THR A 75 18.74 25.66 -43.74
N THR A 76 18.00 25.34 -42.71
CA THR A 76 18.44 25.11 -41.34
C THR A 76 17.60 24.02 -40.72
N THR A 77 18.06 23.39 -39.66
CA THR A 77 17.30 22.43 -38.89
C THR A 77 17.01 22.94 -37.50
N VAL A 78 15.82 22.65 -36.98
CA VAL A 78 15.44 22.85 -35.58
C VAL A 78 14.93 21.55 -35.00
N GLU A 79 15.23 21.29 -33.73
CA GLU A 79 14.66 20.18 -32.98
C GLU A 79 13.53 20.72 -32.11
N ILE A 80 12.39 20.04 -32.10
CA ILE A 80 11.24 20.41 -31.28
C ILE A 80 10.80 19.17 -30.51
N THR A 81 10.57 19.36 -29.18
CA THR A 81 9.98 18.41 -28.27
C THR A 81 8.72 19.05 -27.70
N VAL A 82 7.63 18.27 -27.60
CA VAL A 82 6.42 18.73 -26.89
C VAL A 82 6.18 17.77 -25.73
N ASN A 83 6.39 18.27 -24.54
CA ASN A 83 6.12 17.53 -23.30
C ASN A 83 4.66 17.65 -22.89
N ASP A 84 4.18 16.71 -22.08
CA ASP A 84 2.86 16.80 -21.45
C ASP A 84 2.85 17.87 -20.34
N ILE A 85 1.68 18.23 -19.86
CA ILE A 85 1.52 19.01 -18.63
C ILE A 85 2.01 18.14 -17.45
N PRO A 86 2.82 18.68 -16.53
CA PRO A 86 3.24 17.90 -15.35
C PRO A 86 2.04 17.36 -14.56
N PRO A 87 2.16 16.19 -13.92
CA PRO A 87 1.13 15.71 -12.98
C PRO A 87 0.92 16.72 -11.85
N THR A 88 -0.33 16.95 -11.47
CA THR A 88 -0.73 17.79 -10.35
C THR A 88 -1.79 17.10 -9.50
N ASN A 89 -1.99 17.54 -8.25
CA ASN A 89 -3.02 17.04 -7.36
C ASN A 89 -3.07 15.49 -7.25
N VAL A 90 -1.90 14.87 -7.15
CA VAL A 90 -1.81 13.43 -6.89
C VAL A 90 -2.27 13.15 -5.46
N VAL A 91 -3.29 12.29 -5.29
CA VAL A 91 -3.87 11.98 -3.98
C VAL A 91 -4.20 10.49 -3.89
N PHE A 92 -3.78 9.86 -2.80
CA PHE A 92 -4.27 8.55 -2.35
C PHE A 92 -5.35 8.77 -1.28
N THR A 93 -6.46 8.06 -1.40
CA THR A 93 -7.53 8.09 -0.41
C THR A 93 -7.93 6.67 -0.02
N PRO A 94 -7.62 6.23 1.22
CA PRO A 94 -6.96 6.98 2.30
C PRO A 94 -5.46 7.21 2.06
N SER A 95 -4.86 8.19 2.74
CA SER A 95 -3.42 8.45 2.74
C SER A 95 -2.66 7.71 3.85
N THR A 96 -3.39 6.97 4.70
CA THR A 96 -2.84 6.10 5.75
C THR A 96 -3.47 4.73 5.61
N LEU A 97 -2.64 3.69 5.52
CA LEU A 97 -3.05 2.30 5.40
C LEU A 97 -2.62 1.54 6.65
N THR A 98 -3.59 1.08 7.44
CA THR A 98 -3.38 0.15 8.55
C THR A 98 -3.85 -1.22 8.10
N LEU A 99 -2.91 -2.12 7.88
CA LEU A 99 -3.13 -3.44 7.27
C LEU A 99 -2.85 -4.55 8.29
N THR A 100 -3.40 -5.73 8.01
CA THR A 100 -3.15 -6.95 8.80
C THR A 100 -2.32 -7.92 7.97
N LYS A 101 -1.27 -8.46 8.57
CA LYS A 101 -0.45 -9.52 7.96
C LYS A 101 -1.31 -10.72 7.55
N GLY A 102 -1.13 -11.19 6.32
CA GLY A 102 -1.85 -12.33 5.77
C GLY A 102 -3.24 -12.02 5.20
N GLU A 103 -3.75 -10.80 5.37
CA GLU A 103 -5.04 -10.38 4.82
C GLU A 103 -4.87 -9.60 3.51
N LEU A 104 -5.70 -9.92 2.52
CA LEU A 104 -5.73 -9.17 1.26
C LEU A 104 -6.24 -7.75 1.51
N MET A 105 -5.43 -6.74 1.18
CA MET A 105 -5.86 -5.35 1.31
C MET A 105 -6.91 -4.97 0.25
N THR A 106 -7.77 -4.00 0.58
CA THR A 106 -8.53 -3.29 -0.45
C THR A 106 -7.57 -2.42 -1.25
N SER A 107 -7.52 -2.59 -2.56
CA SER A 107 -6.61 -1.82 -3.40
C SER A 107 -6.92 -0.33 -3.36
N VAL A 108 -5.87 0.50 -3.46
CA VAL A 108 -5.96 1.96 -3.44
C VAL A 108 -5.41 2.51 -4.74
N LEU A 109 -6.28 3.16 -5.51
CA LEU A 109 -5.93 3.81 -6.77
C LEU A 109 -5.77 5.33 -6.52
N PRO A 110 -4.66 5.95 -6.96
CA PRO A 110 -4.49 7.39 -6.84
C PRO A 110 -5.37 8.15 -7.83
N THR A 111 -5.70 9.38 -7.49
CA THR A 111 -6.22 10.36 -8.43
C THR A 111 -5.13 11.37 -8.76
N SER A 112 -5.15 11.90 -9.98
CA SER A 112 -4.23 12.94 -10.42
C SER A 112 -4.92 13.93 -11.37
N ALA A 113 -4.38 15.13 -11.49
CA ALA A 113 -4.74 16.13 -12.49
C ALA A 113 -3.48 16.50 -13.30
N GLY A 114 -3.63 17.38 -14.27
CA GLY A 114 -2.57 17.72 -15.23
C GLY A 114 -2.53 16.74 -16.39
N GLY A 115 -1.35 16.46 -16.91
CA GLY A 115 -1.16 15.49 -17.99
C GLY A 115 -1.19 14.05 -17.51
N THR A 116 -1.32 13.13 -18.46
CA THR A 116 -1.39 11.69 -18.17
C THR A 116 -0.11 11.19 -17.53
N VAL A 117 -0.22 10.56 -16.36
CA VAL A 117 0.92 9.89 -15.71
C VAL A 117 1.31 8.67 -16.53
N THR A 118 2.60 8.56 -16.84
CA THR A 118 3.16 7.45 -17.63
C THR A 118 3.91 6.45 -16.78
N SER A 119 4.33 6.84 -15.58
CA SER A 119 5.00 5.91 -14.67
C SER A 119 4.82 6.29 -13.21
N TRP A 120 4.69 5.26 -12.37
CA TRP A 120 4.61 5.38 -10.92
C TRP A 120 5.77 4.62 -10.27
N THR A 121 6.35 5.24 -9.26
CA THR A 121 7.42 4.63 -8.45
C THR A 121 7.18 4.90 -6.97
N VAL A 122 7.75 4.07 -6.10
CA VAL A 122 7.66 4.23 -4.64
C VAL A 122 9.02 4.04 -4.00
N ASN A 123 9.33 4.85 -3.00
CA ASN A 123 10.56 4.75 -2.21
C ASN A 123 10.27 5.14 -0.73
N PRO A 124 10.70 4.33 0.26
CA PRO A 124 11.34 3.02 0.12
C PRO A 124 10.40 1.97 -0.52
N PRO A 125 10.90 0.75 -0.82
CA PRO A 125 10.05 -0.35 -1.29
C PRO A 125 8.91 -0.63 -0.32
N LEU A 126 7.72 -0.94 -0.84
CA LEU A 126 6.54 -1.28 -0.04
C LEU A 126 6.80 -2.51 0.85
N PRO A 127 6.04 -2.69 1.95
CA PRO A 127 6.06 -3.91 2.75
C PRO A 127 5.93 -5.16 1.88
N THR A 128 6.65 -6.21 2.26
CA THR A 128 6.66 -7.48 1.51
C THR A 128 5.25 -8.03 1.29
N GLY A 129 4.91 -8.33 0.03
CA GLY A 129 3.59 -8.78 -0.38
C GLY A 129 2.67 -7.68 -0.92
N LEU A 130 3.08 -6.41 -0.79
CA LEU A 130 2.42 -5.28 -1.45
C LEU A 130 3.17 -4.86 -2.71
N THR A 131 2.44 -4.39 -3.70
CA THR A 131 2.98 -3.90 -4.97
C THR A 131 2.31 -2.60 -5.37
N ILE A 132 3.02 -1.79 -6.14
CA ILE A 132 2.47 -0.67 -6.88
C ILE A 132 2.49 -1.00 -8.37
N ASP A 133 1.38 -0.81 -9.05
CA ASP A 133 1.33 -0.92 -10.51
C ASP A 133 2.02 0.30 -11.13
N ALA A 134 3.04 0.06 -11.95
CA ALA A 134 3.87 1.12 -12.52
C ALA A 134 3.13 1.99 -13.55
N VAL A 135 1.96 1.57 -14.04
CA VAL A 135 1.17 2.30 -15.04
C VAL A 135 -0.01 3.04 -14.40
N THR A 136 -0.72 2.39 -13.48
CA THR A 136 -1.92 2.95 -12.85
C THR A 136 -1.66 3.62 -11.50
N GLY A 137 -0.55 3.25 -10.84
CA GLY A 137 -0.25 3.68 -9.47
C GLY A 137 -1.06 2.95 -8.41
N GLU A 138 -1.86 1.94 -8.78
CA GLU A 138 -2.64 1.15 -7.84
C GLU A 138 -1.72 0.41 -6.87
N ILE A 139 -1.99 0.55 -5.58
CA ILE A 139 -1.33 -0.23 -4.53
C ILE A 139 -2.25 -1.36 -4.12
N SER A 140 -1.75 -2.59 -4.13
CA SER A 140 -2.52 -3.80 -3.85
C SER A 140 -1.61 -4.91 -3.30
N GLY A 141 -2.24 -5.99 -2.81
CA GLY A 141 -1.53 -7.20 -2.40
C GLY A 141 -1.94 -7.70 -1.02
N THR A 142 -1.19 -8.70 -0.52
CA THR A 142 -1.34 -9.30 0.80
C THR A 142 -0.02 -9.15 1.55
N PRO A 143 0.08 -8.31 2.57
CA PRO A 143 1.33 -8.16 3.30
C PRO A 143 1.71 -9.44 4.03
N THR A 144 2.97 -9.87 3.94
CA THR A 144 3.45 -11.14 4.51
C THR A 144 4.31 -10.98 5.76
N SER A 145 4.66 -9.74 6.12
CA SER A 145 5.46 -9.42 7.30
C SER A 145 4.90 -8.20 8.03
N VAL A 146 4.99 -8.23 9.35
CA VAL A 146 4.69 -7.06 10.20
C VAL A 146 5.67 -5.94 9.87
N THR A 147 5.16 -4.72 9.75
CA THR A 147 5.97 -3.53 9.47
C THR A 147 5.46 -2.37 10.33
N PRO A 148 6.30 -1.73 11.13
CA PRO A 148 5.89 -0.55 11.89
C PRO A 148 5.47 0.57 10.94
N ASN A 149 4.65 1.50 11.42
CA ASN A 149 4.24 2.65 10.61
C ASN A 149 5.45 3.35 9.99
N ALA A 150 5.43 3.50 8.68
CA ALA A 150 6.49 4.13 7.90
C ALA A 150 5.92 4.96 6.76
N VAL A 151 6.66 5.99 6.38
CA VAL A 151 6.30 6.91 5.29
C VAL A 151 6.89 6.40 3.98
N TYR A 152 6.07 6.29 2.95
CA TYR A 152 6.43 5.91 1.60
C TYR A 152 6.19 7.09 0.67
N THR A 153 7.19 7.45 -0.11
CA THR A 153 7.07 8.52 -1.12
C THR A 153 6.70 7.88 -2.46
N VAL A 154 5.52 8.17 -2.95
CA VAL A 154 5.05 7.74 -4.27
C VAL A 154 5.22 8.88 -5.25
N THR A 155 5.86 8.60 -6.39
CA THR A 155 6.15 9.59 -7.43
C THR A 155 5.44 9.24 -8.72
N ALA A 156 4.61 10.17 -9.19
CA ALA A 156 3.94 10.15 -10.48
C ALA A 156 4.78 10.94 -11.49
N THR A 157 5.04 10.38 -12.67
CA THR A 157 5.92 10.99 -13.68
C THR A 157 5.29 10.92 -15.07
N ASN A 158 5.47 11.98 -15.86
CA ASN A 158 5.25 12.00 -17.30
C ASN A 158 6.37 12.81 -17.99
N SER A 159 6.26 13.07 -19.29
CA SER A 159 7.26 13.86 -20.04
C SER A 159 7.36 15.31 -19.58
N GLY A 160 6.33 15.85 -18.96
CA GLY A 160 6.30 17.23 -18.44
C GLY A 160 6.97 17.39 -17.08
N GLY A 161 7.14 16.28 -16.33
CA GLY A 161 7.74 16.33 -15.00
C GLY A 161 7.21 15.26 -14.06
N SER A 162 7.44 15.47 -12.77
CA SER A 162 7.01 14.55 -11.72
C SER A 162 6.41 15.29 -10.51
N LEU A 163 5.53 14.59 -9.80
CA LEU A 163 4.99 15.01 -8.51
C LEU A 163 5.06 13.85 -7.52
N SER A 164 5.56 14.12 -6.33
CA SER A 164 5.65 13.13 -5.25
C SER A 164 4.64 13.44 -4.15
N VAL A 165 4.05 12.38 -3.58
CA VAL A 165 3.17 12.43 -2.42
C VAL A 165 3.58 11.36 -1.41
N THR A 166 3.20 11.54 -0.16
CA THR A 166 3.50 10.58 0.90
C THR A 166 2.27 9.72 1.23
N LEU A 167 2.53 8.48 1.58
CA LEU A 167 1.56 7.50 2.06
C LEU A 167 2.14 6.83 3.31
N ASP A 168 1.37 6.79 4.39
CA ASP A 168 1.74 6.09 5.62
C ASP A 168 1.22 4.65 5.55
N ILE A 169 2.09 3.66 5.80
CA ILE A 169 1.68 2.25 5.82
C ILE A 169 2.19 1.59 7.09
N GLU A 170 1.29 0.90 7.78
CA GLU A 170 1.54 0.03 8.91
C GLU A 170 0.96 -1.35 8.62
N VAL A 171 1.69 -2.41 8.96
CA VAL A 171 1.23 -3.79 8.88
C VAL A 171 1.29 -4.40 10.26
N ASN A 172 0.13 -4.66 10.85
CA ASN A 172 -0.02 -5.29 12.15
C ASN A 172 0.03 -6.81 12.07
N GLU A 173 0.25 -7.47 13.21
CA GLU A 173 0.10 -8.92 13.36
C GLU A 173 -1.33 -9.37 13.02
N ALA A 174 -1.49 -10.62 12.59
CA ALA A 174 -2.82 -11.24 12.56
C ALA A 174 -3.28 -11.51 14.01
N PRO A 175 -4.54 -11.20 14.37
CA PRO A 175 -5.03 -11.49 15.71
C PRO A 175 -4.97 -12.99 16.01
N PRO A 176 -4.77 -13.41 17.28
CA PRO A 176 -4.93 -14.79 17.67
C PRO A 176 -6.34 -15.29 17.29
N SER A 177 -6.44 -16.45 16.65
CA SER A 177 -7.71 -17.01 16.19
C SER A 177 -7.76 -18.51 16.47
N GLU A 178 -8.97 -19.11 16.35
CA GLU A 178 -9.20 -20.54 16.53
C GLU A 178 -8.51 -21.12 17.78
N ILE A 179 -8.65 -20.42 18.92
CA ILE A 179 -8.09 -20.84 20.18
C ILE A 179 -8.87 -22.07 20.66
N THR A 180 -8.17 -23.21 20.82
CA THR A 180 -8.80 -24.45 21.25
C THR A 180 -8.06 -25.08 22.41
N TYR A 181 -8.81 -25.55 23.40
CA TYR A 181 -8.34 -26.38 24.49
C TYR A 181 -8.78 -27.85 24.26
N THR A 182 -7.90 -28.78 24.53
CA THR A 182 -8.24 -30.22 24.47
C THR A 182 -7.80 -30.88 25.76
N PRO A 183 -8.76 -31.21 26.67
CA PRO A 183 -10.21 -30.98 26.57
C PRO A 183 -10.60 -29.53 26.79
N ASP A 184 -11.80 -29.13 26.34
CA ASP A 184 -12.46 -27.83 26.58
C ASP A 184 -13.43 -27.86 27.78
N SER A 185 -13.66 -29.08 28.32
CA SER A 185 -14.49 -29.34 29.50
C SER A 185 -13.68 -30.08 30.55
N PHE A 186 -13.57 -29.52 31.74
CA PHE A 186 -12.79 -30.06 32.85
C PHE A 186 -13.74 -30.51 33.96
N ILE A 187 -13.77 -31.83 34.22
CA ILE A 187 -14.44 -32.42 35.37
C ILE A 187 -13.35 -32.87 36.35
N LEU A 188 -13.13 -32.07 37.39
CA LEU A 188 -12.07 -32.27 38.37
C LEU A 188 -12.61 -32.82 39.69
N THR A 189 -11.77 -33.39 40.52
CA THR A 189 -12.09 -33.84 41.88
C THR A 189 -11.28 -33.05 42.90
N ILE A 190 -11.91 -32.56 43.95
CA ILE A 190 -11.25 -31.80 45.01
C ILE A 190 -10.04 -32.58 45.56
N GLY A 191 -8.92 -31.87 45.75
CA GLY A 191 -7.67 -32.47 46.29
C GLY A 191 -6.90 -33.34 45.30
N THR A 192 -7.42 -33.57 44.08
CA THR A 192 -6.73 -34.37 43.06
C THR A 192 -6.11 -33.42 42.01
N ALA A 193 -4.79 -33.54 41.82
CA ALA A 193 -4.09 -32.74 40.82
C ALA A 193 -4.58 -33.10 39.41
N MET A 194 -4.64 -32.09 38.54
CA MET A 194 -4.82 -32.33 37.10
C MET A 194 -3.72 -33.25 36.59
N THR A 195 -4.08 -34.22 35.76
CA THR A 195 -3.12 -35.24 35.24
C THR A 195 -1.99 -34.67 34.38
N SER A 196 -2.30 -33.53 33.74
CA SER A 196 -1.34 -32.74 32.95
C SER A 196 -1.81 -31.28 32.87
N SER A 197 -0.88 -30.38 32.63
CA SER A 197 -1.23 -29.02 32.22
C SER A 197 -1.84 -29.04 30.83
N VAL A 198 -2.85 -28.18 30.59
CA VAL A 198 -3.50 -28.06 29.28
C VAL A 198 -3.15 -26.69 28.70
N THR A 199 -2.45 -26.73 27.56
CA THR A 199 -2.04 -25.54 26.81
C THR A 199 -2.92 -25.43 25.56
N PRO A 200 -3.45 -24.25 25.23
CA PRO A 200 -4.28 -24.07 24.03
C PRO A 200 -3.46 -24.19 22.75
N THR A 201 -4.10 -24.59 21.67
CA THR A 201 -3.61 -24.35 20.31
C THR A 201 -4.23 -23.05 19.78
N VAL A 202 -3.47 -22.35 18.93
CA VAL A 202 -3.86 -21.02 18.41
C VAL A 202 -3.45 -20.96 16.95
N LEU A 203 -4.31 -20.40 16.11
CA LEU A 203 -3.98 -19.91 14.76
C LEU A 203 -3.75 -18.39 14.79
N GLY A 204 -3.19 -17.86 13.70
CA GLY A 204 -2.76 -16.45 13.62
C GLY A 204 -1.37 -16.24 14.20
N ASP A 205 -1.05 -15.00 14.55
CA ASP A 205 0.23 -14.68 15.18
C ASP A 205 0.17 -14.92 16.70
N PRO A 206 1.32 -15.21 17.36
CA PRO A 206 1.35 -15.53 18.78
C PRO A 206 0.76 -14.43 19.66
N ALA A 207 -0.03 -14.84 20.66
CA ALA A 207 -0.50 -13.93 21.68
C ALA A 207 0.63 -13.45 22.60
N THR A 208 0.62 -12.18 22.94
CA THR A 208 1.56 -11.55 23.88
C THR A 208 1.04 -11.60 25.32
N SER A 209 -0.26 -11.73 25.50
CA SER A 209 -0.88 -11.83 26.82
C SER A 209 -2.17 -12.65 26.77
N TRP A 210 -2.47 -13.28 27.94
CA TRP A 210 -3.61 -14.15 28.14
C TRP A 210 -4.36 -13.78 29.43
N SER A 211 -5.66 -13.89 29.40
CA SER A 211 -6.51 -13.73 30.58
C SER A 211 -7.69 -14.71 30.56
N ILE A 212 -8.29 -14.92 31.72
CA ILE A 212 -9.46 -15.78 31.86
C ILE A 212 -10.48 -15.12 32.79
N SER A 213 -11.75 -15.22 32.46
CA SER A 213 -12.86 -14.67 33.25
C SER A 213 -14.06 -15.63 33.20
N PRO A 214 -14.73 -15.83 34.35
CA PRO A 214 -14.43 -15.39 35.73
C PRO A 214 -13.14 -16.06 36.26
N SER A 215 -12.74 -15.78 37.50
CA SER A 215 -11.60 -16.41 38.17
C SER A 215 -11.81 -17.92 38.30
N LEU A 216 -10.77 -18.68 38.02
CA LEU A 216 -10.76 -20.16 38.16
C LEU A 216 -11.00 -20.59 39.61
N PRO A 217 -11.48 -21.85 39.84
CA PRO A 217 -11.62 -22.41 41.18
C PRO A 217 -10.28 -22.36 41.93
N THR A 218 -10.38 -22.11 43.27
CA THR A 218 -9.19 -22.07 44.14
C THR A 218 -8.34 -23.32 43.98
N GLY A 219 -7.04 -23.14 43.76
CA GLY A 219 -6.07 -24.21 43.52
C GLY A 219 -5.79 -24.50 42.02
N ILE A 220 -6.60 -23.97 41.12
CA ILE A 220 -6.32 -24.01 39.69
C ILE A 220 -5.65 -22.69 39.25
N SER A 221 -4.62 -22.79 38.47
CA SER A 221 -3.78 -21.69 37.96
C SER A 221 -3.94 -21.53 36.48
N PHE A 222 -3.73 -20.27 36.01
CA PHE A 222 -3.76 -19.90 34.62
C PHE A 222 -2.50 -19.15 34.23
N GLY A 223 -1.89 -19.51 33.09
CA GLY A 223 -0.67 -18.90 32.56
C GLY A 223 -0.98 -17.66 31.74
N THR A 224 -0.67 -16.49 32.27
CA THR A 224 -0.91 -15.21 31.60
C THR A 224 0.00 -14.96 30.37
N ASN A 225 1.01 -15.80 30.15
CA ASN A 225 1.92 -15.70 29.00
C ASN A 225 1.61 -16.73 27.89
N ASN A 226 0.88 -17.81 28.22
CA ASN A 226 0.69 -18.91 27.27
C ASN A 226 -0.69 -19.58 27.34
N GLY A 227 -1.60 -19.08 28.19
CA GLY A 227 -2.95 -19.64 28.33
C GLY A 227 -3.02 -21.03 28.98
N THR A 228 -1.92 -21.57 29.52
CA THR A 228 -1.91 -22.90 30.13
C THR A 228 -2.74 -22.93 31.40
N ILE A 229 -3.47 -24.06 31.62
CA ILE A 229 -4.27 -24.33 32.82
C ILE A 229 -3.66 -25.52 33.53
N TRP A 230 -3.45 -25.42 34.87
CA TRP A 230 -2.92 -26.50 35.71
C TRP A 230 -3.32 -26.30 37.18
N GLY A 231 -3.13 -27.31 37.99
CA GLY A 231 -3.26 -27.19 39.44
C GLY A 231 -4.02 -28.31 40.09
N THR A 232 -4.36 -28.09 41.40
CA THR A 232 -5.13 -29.00 42.23
C THR A 232 -6.27 -28.22 42.88
N PRO A 233 -7.53 -28.44 42.51
CA PRO A 233 -8.64 -27.72 43.10
C PRO A 233 -8.82 -28.03 44.58
N THR A 234 -9.09 -26.98 45.38
CA THR A 234 -9.23 -27.10 46.84
C THR A 234 -10.65 -26.81 47.34
N ILE A 235 -11.57 -26.42 46.46
CA ILE A 235 -12.97 -26.09 46.76
C ILE A 235 -13.88 -26.71 45.71
N ILE A 236 -14.99 -27.31 46.13
CA ILE A 236 -16.02 -27.83 45.22
C ILE A 236 -16.70 -26.65 44.50
N SER A 237 -16.98 -26.81 43.23
CA SER A 237 -17.68 -25.81 42.42
C SER A 237 -18.59 -26.46 41.38
N GLY A 238 -19.77 -25.88 41.16
CA GLY A 238 -20.65 -26.26 40.06
C GLY A 238 -20.04 -25.94 38.69
N SER A 239 -20.60 -26.53 37.64
CA SER A 239 -20.17 -26.23 36.25
C SER A 239 -20.26 -24.74 35.93
N THR A 240 -19.13 -24.15 35.55
CA THR A 240 -19.00 -22.74 35.23
C THR A 240 -18.31 -22.63 33.87
N THR A 241 -18.79 -21.73 33.03
CA THR A 241 -18.16 -21.38 31.75
C THR A 241 -17.18 -20.23 31.96
N TYR A 242 -15.99 -20.37 31.40
CA TYR A 242 -14.92 -19.39 31.45
C TYR A 242 -14.60 -18.93 30.05
N THR A 243 -14.41 -17.62 29.87
CA THR A 243 -13.89 -17.05 28.64
C THR A 243 -12.39 -16.80 28.78
N VAL A 244 -11.63 -17.46 27.93
CA VAL A 244 -10.19 -17.20 27.75
C VAL A 244 -10.04 -16.16 26.68
N THR A 245 -9.17 -15.17 26.93
CA THR A 245 -8.84 -14.10 25.99
C THR A 245 -7.35 -14.09 25.74
N ALA A 246 -6.96 -14.08 24.47
CA ALA A 246 -5.58 -13.95 23.99
C ALA A 246 -5.45 -12.66 23.19
N ILE A 247 -4.36 -11.89 23.38
CA ILE A 247 -4.16 -10.58 22.78
C ILE A 247 -2.77 -10.51 22.18
N ASN A 248 -2.67 -9.91 20.98
CA ASN A 248 -1.43 -9.40 20.39
C ASN A 248 -1.69 -8.02 19.79
N ASN A 249 -0.70 -7.42 19.08
CA ASN A 249 -0.87 -6.10 18.45
C ASN A 249 -1.89 -6.09 17.29
N GLY A 250 -2.20 -7.25 16.72
CA GLY A 250 -3.20 -7.40 15.66
C GLY A 250 -4.63 -7.46 16.18
N GLY A 251 -4.82 -7.78 17.47
CA GLY A 251 -6.16 -7.83 18.05
C GLY A 251 -6.35 -8.90 19.14
N ILE A 252 -7.58 -9.35 19.28
CA ILE A 252 -8.06 -10.21 20.35
C ILE A 252 -8.66 -11.47 19.75
N GLY A 253 -8.26 -12.64 20.31
CA GLY A 253 -8.95 -13.91 20.13
C GLY A 253 -9.58 -14.40 21.43
N THR A 254 -10.67 -15.17 21.34
CA THR A 254 -11.34 -15.73 22.52
C THR A 254 -11.69 -17.18 22.33
N ALA A 255 -11.73 -17.92 23.44
CA ALA A 255 -12.26 -19.27 23.53
C ALA A 255 -13.08 -19.44 24.80
N THR A 256 -13.95 -20.43 24.83
CA THR A 256 -14.68 -20.82 26.04
C THR A 256 -14.29 -22.19 26.49
N ILE A 257 -14.18 -22.37 27.81
CA ILE A 257 -14.01 -23.66 28.46
C ILE A 257 -15.05 -23.80 29.57
N THR A 258 -15.34 -25.03 29.95
CA THR A 258 -16.17 -25.33 31.14
C THR A 258 -15.36 -26.04 32.19
N MET A 259 -15.61 -25.74 33.47
CA MET A 259 -14.95 -26.42 34.57
C MET A 259 -15.93 -26.68 35.71
N GLN A 260 -15.86 -27.90 36.29
CA GLN A 260 -16.59 -28.32 37.45
C GLN A 260 -15.63 -29.04 38.41
N VAL A 261 -15.78 -28.81 39.72
CA VAL A 261 -15.03 -29.51 40.76
C VAL A 261 -15.97 -30.30 41.61
N ASN A 262 -15.89 -31.64 41.52
CA ASN A 262 -16.70 -32.58 42.29
C ASN A 262 -16.05 -32.92 43.64
N ASP A 263 -16.84 -33.43 44.55
CA ASP A 263 -16.35 -34.04 45.79
C ASP A 263 -15.67 -35.39 45.52
N ILE A 264 -14.92 -35.90 46.50
CA ILE A 264 -14.33 -37.24 46.47
C ILE A 264 -15.48 -38.25 46.60
N PRO A 265 -15.59 -39.20 45.63
CA PRO A 265 -16.65 -40.20 45.73
C PRO A 265 -16.43 -41.11 46.96
N PRO A 266 -17.51 -41.58 47.63
CA PRO A 266 -17.42 -42.56 48.72
C PRO A 266 -16.71 -43.85 48.24
N THR A 267 -15.70 -44.26 48.96
CA THR A 267 -14.88 -45.46 48.56
C THR A 267 -15.38 -46.76 49.21
N SER A 268 -16.07 -46.69 50.34
CA SER A 268 -16.67 -47.86 51.01
C SER A 268 -17.83 -47.50 51.90
N ILE A 269 -18.82 -48.34 51.94
CA ILE A 269 -19.93 -48.29 52.91
C ILE A 269 -19.93 -49.62 53.66
N THR A 270 -19.76 -49.57 54.99
CA THR A 270 -19.84 -50.73 55.82
C THR A 270 -21.02 -50.62 56.80
N TYR A 271 -21.79 -51.69 56.91
CA TYR A 271 -22.85 -51.76 57.89
C TYR A 271 -22.32 -52.63 59.10
N SER A 272 -22.39 -52.10 60.35
CA SER A 272 -22.16 -52.90 61.51
C SER A 272 -23.40 -53.76 61.70
N SER A 273 -23.25 -55.07 61.69
CA SER A 273 -24.30 -55.99 62.10
C SER A 273 -24.62 -55.75 63.57
N SER A 274 -25.90 -55.29 63.86
CA SER A 274 -26.41 -55.29 65.21
C SER A 274 -26.63 -56.74 65.64
N SER A 275 -25.87 -57.25 66.63
CA SER A 275 -26.09 -58.49 67.33
C SER A 275 -27.34 -58.38 68.21
#